data_d9e553a2a42249a36b0b24f137ad37fe
#
_entry.id   d9e553a2a42249a36b0b24f137ad37fe
#
_cell.length_a   1.000
_cell.length_b   1.000
_cell.length_c   1.000
_cell.angle_alpha   90.00
_cell.angle_beta   90.00
_cell.angle_gamma   90.00
#
_symmetry.space_group_name_H-M   'P 1'
#
loop_
_entity.id
_entity.type
_entity.pdbx_description
1 polymer ?
#
loop_
_entity_poly.entity_id
_entity_poly.type
_entity_poly.pdbx_seq_one_letter_code
_entity_poly.pdbx_strand_id
1 'polypeptide(L)'
;MCIRDRLYAHRDRLVAQVQRLAQALTGTALIRVHGDLHLGQVLVAQTDAYLIDFEGEPDHPLEQRRQRASPYKDVAGMLRSFDYAAAAIARSDPLGGAQTDANAAPTTDGAALTGSPAQLRDTLLARFRARATEAFLQGYEEAGAPASLASAALLPLAQLEKAAYEIGYEAGHRPDWISIPLCALASQAQALVQNAAIDAEDASS
;
A
#
# COMPACT_ATOMS: atom_id res chain seq x y z
N MET A 1 -22.69 -3.62 3.10
CA MET A 1 -22.25 -4.87 2.46
C MET A 1 -20.90 -5.26 3.09
N CYS A 2 -20.75 -6.47 3.60
CA CYS A 2 -19.52 -6.97 4.22
C CYS A 2 -18.37 -7.01 3.20
N ILE A 3 -17.12 -6.83 3.64
CA ILE A 3 -15.92 -6.93 2.79
C ILE A 3 -15.91 -8.26 2.03
N ARG A 4 -16.23 -9.36 2.73
CA ARG A 4 -16.35 -10.69 2.14
C ARG A 4 -17.34 -10.72 0.97
N ASP A 5 -18.53 -10.16 1.14
CA ASP A 5 -19.59 -10.21 0.12
C ASP A 5 -19.20 -9.40 -1.13
N ARG A 6 -18.46 -8.28 -0.94
CA ARG A 6 -17.89 -7.50 -2.05
C ARG A 6 -16.86 -8.29 -2.85
N LEU A 7 -15.95 -8.99 -2.17
CA LEU A 7 -14.94 -9.82 -2.83
C LEU A 7 -15.58 -10.99 -3.58
N TYR A 8 -16.59 -11.66 -2.98
CA TYR A 8 -17.31 -12.74 -3.63
C TYR A 8 -18.11 -12.28 -4.86
N ALA A 9 -18.74 -11.12 -4.80
CA ALA A 9 -19.50 -10.58 -5.94
C ALA A 9 -18.62 -10.31 -7.17
N HIS A 10 -17.32 -10.09 -6.98
CA HIS A 10 -16.37 -9.79 -8.06
C HIS A 10 -15.34 -10.91 -8.32
N ARG A 11 -15.49 -12.07 -7.67
CA ARG A 11 -14.49 -13.14 -7.66
C ARG A 11 -14.02 -13.53 -9.07
N ASP A 12 -14.94 -13.86 -9.95
CA ASP A 12 -14.59 -14.39 -11.28
C ASP A 12 -13.92 -13.31 -12.15
N ARG A 13 -14.40 -12.07 -12.06
CA ARG A 13 -13.78 -10.92 -12.74
C ARG A 13 -12.38 -10.64 -12.19
N LEU A 14 -12.22 -10.70 -10.88
CA LEU A 14 -10.92 -10.50 -10.23
C LEU A 14 -9.93 -11.59 -10.65
N VAL A 15 -10.33 -12.87 -10.67
CA VAL A 15 -9.49 -13.99 -11.10
C VAL A 15 -9.05 -13.80 -12.54
N ALA A 16 -9.99 -13.49 -13.45
CA ALA A 16 -9.68 -13.24 -14.86
C ALA A 16 -8.70 -12.07 -15.02
N GLN A 17 -8.89 -10.99 -14.27
CA GLN A 17 -8.00 -9.84 -14.31
C GLN A 17 -6.60 -10.15 -13.77
N VAL A 18 -6.48 -10.87 -12.66
CA VAL A 18 -5.20 -11.32 -12.11
C VAL A 18 -4.47 -12.21 -13.12
N GLN A 19 -5.17 -13.14 -13.79
CA GLN A 19 -4.57 -13.98 -14.84
C GLN A 19 -4.07 -13.16 -16.02
N ARG A 20 -4.84 -12.17 -16.48
CA ARG A 20 -4.41 -11.25 -17.55
C ARG A 20 -3.15 -10.47 -17.15
N LEU A 21 -3.12 -9.92 -15.93
CA LEU A 21 -1.97 -9.19 -15.41
C LEU A 21 -0.74 -10.07 -15.21
N ALA A 22 -0.93 -11.31 -14.76
CA ALA A 22 0.14 -12.28 -14.62
C ALA A 22 0.81 -12.61 -15.96
N GLN A 23 0.06 -12.62 -17.06
CA GLN A 23 0.62 -12.78 -18.41
C GLN A 23 1.49 -11.58 -18.81
N ALA A 24 1.12 -10.37 -18.41
CA ALA A 24 1.92 -9.16 -18.65
C ALA A 24 3.26 -9.14 -17.86
N LEU A 25 3.40 -9.97 -16.83
CA LEU A 25 4.67 -10.16 -16.12
C LEU A 25 5.72 -10.93 -16.95
N THR A 26 5.29 -11.66 -17.99
CA THR A 26 6.20 -12.45 -18.82
C THR A 26 7.18 -11.52 -19.55
N GLY A 27 8.48 -11.74 -19.30
CA GLY A 27 9.56 -10.91 -19.88
C GLY A 27 9.91 -9.65 -19.08
N THR A 28 9.27 -9.40 -17.95
CA THR A 28 9.70 -8.30 -17.06
C THR A 28 10.98 -8.66 -16.31
N ALA A 29 11.80 -7.64 -16.02
CA ALA A 29 13.06 -7.83 -15.32
C ALA A 29 12.81 -8.24 -13.86
N LEU A 30 13.53 -9.28 -13.42
CA LEU A 30 13.63 -9.64 -12.02
C LEU A 30 14.95 -9.12 -11.45
N ILE A 31 14.87 -8.39 -10.35
CA ILE A 31 16.03 -7.80 -9.68
C ILE A 31 16.23 -8.40 -8.29
N ARG A 32 17.37 -8.11 -7.68
CA ARG A 32 17.54 -8.34 -6.26
C ARG A 32 16.69 -7.28 -5.53
N VAL A 33 15.75 -7.73 -4.74
CA VAL A 33 14.88 -6.89 -3.91
C VAL A 33 15.38 -6.88 -2.46
N HIS A 34 14.92 -5.92 -1.68
CA HIS A 34 15.04 -5.93 -0.23
C HIS A 34 14.26 -7.11 0.35
N GLY A 35 13.06 -7.34 -0.15
CA GLY A 35 12.23 -8.49 0.14
C GLY A 35 11.29 -8.32 1.32
N ASP A 36 11.57 -7.35 2.22
CA ASP A 36 10.71 -6.93 3.33
C ASP A 36 10.84 -5.43 3.59
N LEU A 37 10.69 -4.61 2.52
CA LEU A 37 10.82 -3.17 2.62
C LEU A 37 9.57 -2.54 3.24
N HIS A 38 9.77 -1.81 4.33
CA HIS A 38 8.75 -1.02 5.01
C HIS A 38 9.38 0.15 5.76
N LEU A 39 8.58 1.07 6.31
CA LEU A 39 9.08 2.27 7.01
C LEU A 39 10.05 1.95 8.15
N GLY A 40 9.89 0.81 8.84
CA GLY A 40 10.80 0.39 9.90
C GLY A 40 12.21 0.05 9.43
N GLN A 41 12.41 -0.15 8.12
CA GLN A 41 13.71 -0.43 7.50
C GLN A 41 14.38 0.83 6.92
N VAL A 42 13.79 2.00 7.17
CA VAL A 42 14.31 3.29 6.71
C VAL A 42 14.81 4.11 7.89
N LEU A 43 16.10 4.31 7.99
CA LEU A 43 16.72 5.21 8.95
C LEU A 43 16.93 6.57 8.30
N VAL A 44 16.38 7.61 8.91
CA VAL A 44 16.61 8.99 8.47
C VAL A 44 17.68 9.61 9.37
N ALA A 45 18.78 10.05 8.76
CA ALA A 45 19.88 10.70 9.45
C ALA A 45 20.27 11.98 8.71
N GLN A 46 20.13 13.12 9.37
CA GLN A 46 20.34 14.44 8.77
C GLN A 46 19.45 14.66 7.54
N THR A 47 20.03 14.63 6.34
CA THR A 47 19.34 14.82 5.05
C THR A 47 19.23 13.55 4.24
N ASP A 48 19.77 12.42 4.74
CA ASP A 48 19.85 11.15 4.03
C ASP A 48 18.92 10.09 4.63
N ALA A 49 18.52 9.14 3.79
CA ALA A 49 17.76 7.95 4.18
C ALA A 49 18.61 6.70 3.91
N TYR A 50 18.73 5.84 4.90
CA TYR A 50 19.47 4.59 4.82
C TYR A 50 18.52 3.41 4.91
N LEU A 51 18.59 2.51 3.95
CA LEU A 51 17.88 1.24 4.00
C LEU A 51 18.72 0.20 4.74
N ILE A 52 18.10 -0.50 5.69
CA ILE A 52 18.74 -1.51 6.52
C ILE A 52 18.02 -2.86 6.39
N ASP A 53 18.61 -3.92 6.91
CA ASP A 53 17.98 -5.23 7.08
C ASP A 53 17.55 -5.91 5.77
N PHE A 54 18.51 -6.08 4.86
CA PHE A 54 18.35 -6.73 3.56
C PHE A 54 18.23 -8.26 3.64
N GLU A 55 17.72 -8.80 4.73
CA GLU A 55 17.56 -10.26 4.91
C GLU A 55 16.33 -10.83 4.20
N GLY A 56 15.37 -9.98 3.83
CA GLY A 56 14.07 -10.37 3.27
C GLY A 56 13.09 -10.87 4.34
N GLU A 57 11.91 -11.29 3.91
CA GLU A 57 10.80 -11.69 4.78
C GLU A 57 11.20 -12.87 5.71
N PRO A 58 11.23 -12.71 7.03
CA PRO A 58 11.71 -13.74 7.97
C PRO A 58 10.95 -15.06 7.89
N ASP A 59 9.64 -15.03 7.60
CA ASP A 59 8.78 -16.20 7.50
C ASP A 59 9.03 -17.06 6.25
N HIS A 60 9.84 -16.54 5.30
CA HIS A 60 10.20 -17.29 4.11
C HIS A 60 11.52 -18.06 4.29
N PRO A 61 11.64 -19.26 3.71
CA PRO A 61 12.91 -19.99 3.65
C PRO A 61 14.02 -19.16 3.01
N LEU A 62 15.26 -19.34 3.47
CA LEU A 62 16.43 -18.58 2.99
C LEU A 62 16.59 -18.61 1.45
N GLU A 63 16.28 -19.73 0.81
CA GLU A 63 16.33 -19.85 -0.64
C GLU A 63 15.35 -18.91 -1.34
N GLN A 64 14.13 -18.76 -0.82
CA GLN A 64 13.14 -17.85 -1.35
C GLN A 64 13.55 -16.39 -1.12
N ARG A 65 14.11 -16.07 0.05
CA ARG A 65 14.61 -14.72 0.38
C ARG A 65 15.73 -14.25 -0.55
N ARG A 66 16.50 -15.18 -1.12
CA ARG A 66 17.59 -14.89 -2.05
C ARG A 66 17.17 -14.81 -3.51
N GLN A 67 15.95 -15.19 -3.83
CA GLN A 67 15.45 -15.13 -5.21
C GLN A 67 15.29 -13.69 -5.70
N ARG A 68 15.50 -13.52 -6.99
CA ARG A 68 15.14 -12.27 -7.65
C ARG A 68 13.63 -12.19 -7.79
N ALA A 69 13.10 -11.00 -7.62
CA ALA A 69 11.67 -10.74 -7.72
C ALA A 69 11.39 -9.47 -8.52
N SER A 70 10.13 -9.21 -8.80
CA SER A 70 9.71 -7.94 -9.37
C SER A 70 10.10 -6.79 -8.44
N PRO A 71 10.63 -5.66 -8.97
CA PRO A 71 10.92 -4.46 -8.18
C PRO A 71 9.69 -3.93 -7.45
N TYR A 72 8.49 -4.19 -7.96
CA TYR A 72 7.24 -3.78 -7.33
C TYR A 72 6.95 -4.50 -6.00
N LYS A 73 7.64 -5.58 -5.68
CA LYS A 73 7.49 -6.23 -4.36
C LYS A 73 7.85 -5.26 -3.24
N ASP A 74 8.99 -4.59 -3.34
CA ASP A 74 9.44 -3.62 -2.34
C ASP A 74 8.60 -2.34 -2.38
N VAL A 75 8.22 -1.88 -3.55
CA VAL A 75 7.29 -0.74 -3.70
C VAL A 75 5.97 -1.04 -2.99
N ALA A 76 5.36 -2.19 -3.23
CA ALA A 76 4.13 -2.58 -2.57
C ALA A 76 4.28 -2.66 -1.04
N GLY A 77 5.39 -3.22 -0.55
CA GLY A 77 5.72 -3.27 0.88
C GLY A 77 5.78 -1.88 1.51
N MET A 78 6.48 -0.93 0.87
CA MET A 78 6.55 0.45 1.35
C MET A 78 5.17 1.12 1.37
N LEU A 79 4.38 1.01 0.31
CA LEU A 79 3.03 1.59 0.26
C LEU A 79 2.13 1.00 1.35
N ARG A 80 2.20 -0.30 1.58
CA ARG A 80 1.48 -0.96 2.68
C ARG A 80 1.91 -0.43 4.04
N SER A 81 3.20 -0.13 4.24
CA SER A 81 3.68 0.41 5.52
C SER A 81 3.12 1.80 5.84
N PHE A 82 2.76 2.61 4.85
CA PHE A 82 2.03 3.87 5.07
C PHE A 82 0.62 3.62 5.60
N ASP A 83 -0.07 2.59 5.11
CA ASP A 83 -1.39 2.20 5.62
C ASP A 83 -1.31 1.74 7.08
N TYR A 84 -0.29 0.91 7.41
CA TYR A 84 -0.06 0.46 8.78
C TYR A 84 0.29 1.62 9.72
N ALA A 85 1.13 2.57 9.30
CA ALA A 85 1.45 3.75 10.09
C ALA A 85 0.20 4.59 10.39
N ALA A 86 -0.64 4.83 9.39
CA ALA A 86 -1.90 5.55 9.58
C ALA A 86 -2.87 4.78 10.51
N ALA A 87 -2.96 3.47 10.35
CA ALA A 87 -3.81 2.63 11.19
C ALA A 87 -3.32 2.58 12.65
N ALA A 88 -2.00 2.53 12.87
CA ALA A 88 -1.41 2.57 14.19
C ALA A 88 -1.78 3.87 14.95
N ILE A 89 -1.67 5.01 14.26
CA ILE A 89 -2.07 6.31 14.82
C ILE A 89 -3.58 6.35 15.09
N ALA A 90 -4.41 5.85 14.17
CA ALA A 90 -5.85 5.81 14.37
C ALA A 90 -6.26 4.98 15.60
N ARG A 91 -5.51 3.93 15.91
CA ARG A 91 -5.78 3.02 17.06
C ARG A 91 -5.23 3.55 18.37
N SER A 92 -4.13 4.29 18.37
CA SER A 92 -3.48 4.76 19.60
C SER A 92 -4.25 5.86 20.32
N ASP A 93 -5.31 6.41 19.70
CA ASP A 93 -6.14 7.51 20.23
C ASP A 93 -5.33 8.59 20.98
N PRO A 94 -4.31 9.21 20.34
CA PRO A 94 -3.48 10.20 21.01
C PRO A 94 -4.26 11.46 21.41
N LEU A 95 -5.50 11.61 20.95
CA LEU A 95 -6.37 12.76 21.25
C LEU A 95 -7.50 12.45 22.23
N GLY A 96 -7.61 11.22 22.71
CA GLY A 96 -8.66 10.80 23.66
C GLY A 96 -8.59 11.43 25.06
N GLY A 97 -7.60 12.28 25.33
CA GLY A 97 -7.42 12.96 26.60
C GLY A 97 -6.89 14.38 26.51
N ALA A 98 -6.52 14.87 25.35
CA ALA A 98 -6.03 16.24 25.20
C ALA A 98 -7.23 17.19 25.03
N GLN A 99 -7.55 17.96 26.06
CA GLN A 99 -8.26 19.22 25.89
C GLN A 99 -7.44 20.06 24.91
N THR A 100 -7.90 20.17 23.68
CA THR A 100 -7.31 21.08 22.70
C THR A 100 -7.56 22.49 23.19
N ASP A 101 -6.50 23.18 23.61
CA ASP A 101 -6.55 24.63 23.79
C ASP A 101 -7.04 25.25 22.48
N ALA A 102 -8.22 25.87 22.56
CA ALA A 102 -8.90 26.46 21.41
C ALA A 102 -8.16 27.68 20.80
N ASN A 103 -6.88 27.90 21.19
CA ASN A 103 -6.05 29.03 20.82
C ASN A 103 -4.80 28.69 19.99
N ALA A 104 -4.69 27.47 19.44
CA ALA A 104 -3.61 27.19 18.50
C ALA A 104 -3.89 27.88 17.15
N ALA A 105 -3.04 28.84 16.80
CA ALA A 105 -3.14 29.59 15.55
C ALA A 105 -3.09 28.64 14.34
N PRO A 106 -3.89 28.88 13.26
CA PRO A 106 -3.89 28.06 12.08
C PRO A 106 -2.56 28.18 11.34
N THR A 107 -1.84 27.10 11.18
CA THR A 107 -0.72 27.04 10.25
C THR A 107 -1.24 27.10 8.81
N THR A 108 -0.64 27.98 8.05
CA THR A 108 -0.96 28.38 6.68
C THR A 108 -0.81 27.25 5.68
N ASP A 109 -1.88 26.49 5.45
CA ASP A 109 -2.16 25.85 4.18
C ASP A 109 -3.70 25.79 4.01
N GLY A 110 -4.20 26.57 3.10
CA GLY A 110 -5.47 27.26 3.04
C GLY A 110 -6.74 26.46 2.82
N ALA A 111 -6.94 25.30 3.46
CA ALA A 111 -8.27 24.71 3.56
C ALA A 111 -8.60 24.48 5.04
N ALA A 112 -9.52 25.28 5.58
CA ALA A 112 -10.03 25.10 6.93
C ALA A 112 -10.59 23.68 7.08
N LEU A 113 -9.92 22.85 7.89
CA LEU A 113 -10.41 21.53 8.24
C LEU A 113 -11.57 21.74 9.23
N THR A 114 -12.81 21.53 8.77
CA THR A 114 -14.01 21.59 9.60
C THR A 114 -14.47 20.18 9.93
N GLY A 115 -14.79 19.94 11.20
CA GLY A 115 -15.29 18.62 11.63
C GLY A 115 -14.95 18.32 13.09
N SER A 116 -15.44 17.18 13.57
CA SER A 116 -15.05 16.66 14.88
C SER A 116 -13.57 16.26 14.88
N PRO A 117 -12.90 16.19 16.08
CA PRO A 117 -11.50 15.76 16.15
C PRO A 117 -11.24 14.42 15.46
N ALA A 118 -12.17 13.47 15.53
CA ALA A 118 -12.08 12.19 14.84
C ALA A 118 -12.10 12.34 13.31
N GLN A 119 -13.00 13.17 12.78
CA GLN A 119 -13.09 13.44 11.34
C GLN A 119 -11.83 14.17 10.83
N LEU A 120 -11.29 15.10 11.61
CA LEU A 120 -10.05 15.80 11.29
C LEU A 120 -8.87 14.82 11.24
N ARG A 121 -8.76 13.96 12.24
CA ARG A 121 -7.74 12.90 12.28
C ARG A 121 -7.84 12.00 11.05
N ASP A 122 -9.01 11.48 10.74
CA ASP A 122 -9.20 10.59 9.60
C ASP A 122 -8.86 11.28 8.29
N THR A 123 -9.19 12.57 8.15
CA THR A 123 -8.82 13.39 7.00
C THR A 123 -7.30 13.56 6.89
N LEU A 124 -6.61 13.85 8.01
CA LEU A 124 -5.16 13.99 8.03
C LEU A 124 -4.45 12.69 7.71
N LEU A 125 -4.92 11.56 8.23
CA LEU A 125 -4.37 10.25 7.93
C LEU A 125 -4.58 9.85 6.47
N ALA A 126 -5.72 10.18 5.89
CA ALA A 126 -5.96 9.98 4.46
C ALA A 126 -5.03 10.85 3.60
N ARG A 127 -4.84 12.12 3.95
CA ARG A 127 -3.88 13.03 3.29
C ARG A 127 -2.45 12.53 3.43
N PHE A 128 -2.04 12.09 4.61
CA PHE A 128 -0.72 11.50 4.83
C PHE A 128 -0.47 10.34 3.87
N ARG A 129 -1.38 9.36 3.82
CA ARG A 129 -1.24 8.20 2.93
C ARG A 129 -1.12 8.61 1.47
N ALA A 130 -1.98 9.51 1.00
CA ALA A 130 -1.96 9.99 -0.37
C ALA A 130 -0.62 10.67 -0.72
N ARG A 131 -0.17 11.61 0.13
CA ARG A 131 1.06 12.36 -0.08
C ARG A 131 2.32 11.50 0.03
N ALA A 132 2.36 10.59 1.01
CA ALA A 132 3.48 9.66 1.17
C ALA A 132 3.59 8.71 -0.02
N THR A 133 2.46 8.19 -0.50
CA THR A 133 2.42 7.35 -1.71
C THR A 133 2.90 8.12 -2.94
N GLU A 134 2.36 9.31 -3.19
CA GLU A 134 2.74 10.16 -4.32
C GLU A 134 4.24 10.50 -4.31
N ALA A 135 4.74 11.00 -3.17
CA ALA A 135 6.15 11.37 -3.04
C ALA A 135 7.09 10.18 -3.19
N PHE A 136 6.73 9.02 -2.64
CA PHE A 136 7.54 7.80 -2.77
C PHE A 136 7.58 7.32 -4.22
N LEU A 137 6.46 7.27 -4.91
CA LEU A 137 6.39 6.82 -6.30
C LEU A 137 7.13 7.80 -7.21
N GLN A 138 6.95 9.10 -7.01
CA GLN A 138 7.69 10.12 -7.75
C GLN A 138 9.20 9.97 -7.56
N GLY A 139 9.68 9.86 -6.32
CA GLY A 139 11.12 9.67 -6.05
C GLY A 139 11.66 8.36 -6.62
N TYR A 140 10.84 7.31 -6.63
CA TYR A 140 11.19 6.03 -7.24
C TYR A 140 11.37 6.13 -8.76
N GLU A 141 10.48 6.86 -9.44
CA GLU A 141 10.56 7.14 -10.87
C GLU A 141 11.75 8.03 -11.21
N GLU A 142 11.98 9.10 -10.46
CA GLU A 142 13.10 10.03 -10.62
C GLU A 142 14.46 9.35 -10.42
N ALA A 143 14.53 8.33 -9.57
CA ALA A 143 15.72 7.51 -9.36
C ALA A 143 16.05 6.57 -10.53
N GLY A 144 15.28 6.60 -11.60
CA GLY A 144 15.52 5.84 -12.82
C GLY A 144 14.89 4.45 -12.81
N ALA A 145 13.82 4.25 -12.06
CA ALA A 145 12.99 3.07 -12.25
C ALA A 145 12.61 2.95 -13.72
N PRO A 146 12.79 1.77 -14.36
CA PRO A 146 12.50 1.64 -15.77
C PRO A 146 11.06 2.06 -16.06
N ALA A 147 10.87 3.03 -16.96
CA ALA A 147 9.53 3.49 -17.36
C ALA A 147 8.67 2.35 -17.96
N SER A 148 9.32 1.29 -18.45
CA SER A 148 8.66 0.04 -18.86
C SER A 148 8.12 -0.77 -17.67
N LEU A 149 8.58 -0.48 -16.43
CA LEU A 149 7.98 -0.97 -15.21
C LEU A 149 6.68 -0.23 -14.87
N ALA A 150 6.45 0.91 -15.47
CA ALA A 150 5.20 1.65 -15.44
C ALA A 150 4.05 0.93 -16.15
N SER A 151 4.12 -0.35 -16.26
CA SER A 151 2.91 -1.07 -16.49
C SER A 151 2.02 -0.83 -15.27
N ALA A 152 1.04 0.05 -15.46
CA ALA A 152 -0.04 0.34 -14.52
C ALA A 152 -0.69 -0.96 -13.96
N ALA A 153 -0.32 -2.08 -14.52
CA ALA A 153 -0.74 -3.43 -14.21
C ALA A 153 0.04 -4.11 -13.08
N LEU A 154 1.36 -3.87 -12.97
CA LEU A 154 2.22 -4.67 -12.09
C LEU A 154 2.16 -4.24 -10.63
N LEU A 155 2.10 -2.94 -10.38
CA LEU A 155 2.00 -2.43 -9.01
C LEU A 155 0.69 -2.86 -8.31
N PRO A 156 -0.50 -2.74 -8.92
CA PRO A 156 -1.74 -3.25 -8.34
C PRO A 156 -1.69 -4.75 -8.02
N LEU A 157 -1.06 -5.54 -8.89
CA LEU A 157 -0.90 -6.97 -8.65
C LEU A 157 0.00 -7.25 -7.44
N ALA A 158 1.15 -6.56 -7.35
CA ALA A 158 2.06 -6.68 -6.20
C ALA A 158 1.41 -6.22 -4.89
N GLN A 159 0.61 -5.15 -4.92
CA GLN A 159 -0.15 -4.70 -3.76
C GLN A 159 -1.23 -5.70 -3.34
N LEU A 160 -1.91 -6.33 -4.30
CA LEU A 160 -2.89 -7.38 -4.02
C LEU A 160 -2.23 -8.60 -3.37
N GLU A 161 -1.10 -9.04 -3.92
CA GLU A 161 -0.29 -10.15 -3.39
C GLU A 161 0.17 -9.85 -1.95
N LYS A 162 0.76 -8.66 -1.71
CA LYS A 162 1.22 -8.28 -0.37
C LYS A 162 0.07 -8.20 0.63
N ALA A 163 -1.07 -7.63 0.25
CA ALA A 163 -2.25 -7.59 1.13
C ALA A 163 -2.79 -8.99 1.45
N ALA A 164 -2.80 -9.90 0.47
CA ALA A 164 -3.21 -11.29 0.70
C ALA A 164 -2.26 -12.02 1.66
N TYR A 165 -0.94 -11.85 1.48
CA TYR A 165 0.07 -12.37 2.41
C TYR A 165 -0.12 -11.85 3.84
N GLU A 166 -0.29 -10.53 3.98
CA GLU A 166 -0.47 -9.87 5.28
C GLU A 166 -1.72 -10.39 6.02
N ILE A 167 -2.79 -10.78 5.33
CA ILE A 167 -3.97 -11.39 5.98
C ILE A 167 -3.57 -12.67 6.71
N GLY A 168 -2.78 -13.54 6.08
CA GLY A 168 -2.28 -14.77 6.70
C GLY A 168 -1.37 -14.46 7.89
N TYR A 169 -0.46 -13.52 7.73
CA TYR A 169 0.45 -13.08 8.78
C TYR A 169 -0.30 -12.51 10.00
N GLU A 170 -1.22 -11.56 9.79
CA GLU A 170 -1.97 -10.94 10.88
C GLU A 170 -2.89 -11.95 11.59
N ALA A 171 -3.49 -12.88 10.85
CA ALA A 171 -4.32 -13.92 11.44
C ALA A 171 -3.53 -14.80 12.43
N GLY A 172 -2.25 -15.06 12.15
CA GLY A 172 -1.38 -15.87 13.02
C GLY A 172 -0.72 -15.10 14.16
N HIS A 173 -0.40 -13.82 13.96
CA HIS A 173 0.44 -13.06 14.87
C HIS A 173 -0.27 -11.92 15.59
N ARG A 174 -1.16 -11.19 14.88
CA ARG A 174 -1.83 -9.99 15.39
C ARG A 174 -3.28 -9.91 14.89
N PRO A 175 -4.19 -10.79 15.32
CA PRO A 175 -5.55 -10.87 14.78
C PRO A 175 -6.32 -9.55 14.80
N ASP A 176 -6.05 -8.68 15.78
CA ASP A 176 -6.66 -7.35 15.86
C ASP A 176 -6.27 -6.41 14.71
N TRP A 177 -5.20 -6.71 13.98
CA TRP A 177 -4.71 -5.92 12.86
C TRP A 177 -5.23 -6.40 11.50
N ILE A 178 -5.87 -7.55 11.44
CA ILE A 178 -6.33 -8.20 10.20
C ILE A 178 -7.25 -7.31 9.34
N SER A 179 -7.96 -6.37 9.98
CA SER A 179 -8.83 -5.44 9.26
C SER A 179 -8.06 -4.54 8.27
N ILE A 180 -6.78 -4.25 8.53
CA ILE A 180 -5.95 -3.39 7.68
C ILE A 180 -5.72 -4.04 6.32
N PRO A 181 -5.11 -5.25 6.24
CA PRO A 181 -4.92 -5.90 4.94
C PRO A 181 -6.23 -6.34 4.28
N LEU A 182 -7.27 -6.69 5.03
CA LEU A 182 -8.59 -7.00 4.45
C LEU A 182 -9.21 -5.79 3.74
N CYS A 183 -9.16 -4.60 4.34
CA CYS A 183 -9.63 -3.38 3.70
C CYS A 183 -8.82 -3.05 2.45
N ALA A 184 -7.51 -3.19 2.50
CA ALA A 184 -6.63 -2.97 1.37
C ALA A 184 -6.90 -3.95 0.23
N LEU A 185 -6.98 -5.24 0.53
CA LEU A 185 -7.31 -6.27 -0.47
C LEU A 185 -8.63 -5.96 -1.17
N ALA A 186 -9.68 -5.60 -0.39
CA ALA A 186 -10.98 -5.27 -0.96
C ALA A 186 -10.94 -4.03 -1.86
N SER A 187 -10.20 -3.00 -1.47
CA SER A 187 -10.04 -1.78 -2.27
C SER A 187 -9.27 -2.04 -3.55
N GLN A 188 -8.16 -2.78 -3.48
CA GLN A 188 -7.35 -3.15 -4.64
C GLN A 188 -8.13 -4.05 -5.61
N ALA A 189 -8.85 -5.04 -5.09
CA ALA A 189 -9.69 -5.93 -5.91
C ALA A 189 -10.78 -5.13 -6.65
N GLN A 190 -11.42 -4.18 -5.97
CA GLN A 190 -12.44 -3.34 -6.58
C GLN A 190 -11.85 -2.44 -7.68
N ALA A 191 -10.70 -1.81 -7.43
CA ALA A 191 -10.02 -0.97 -8.41
C ALA A 191 -9.62 -1.76 -9.65
N LEU A 192 -9.07 -2.97 -9.48
CA LEU A 192 -8.70 -3.84 -10.60
C LEU A 192 -9.89 -4.25 -11.46
N VAL A 193 -11.04 -4.52 -10.87
CA VAL A 193 -12.27 -4.87 -11.61
C VAL A 193 -12.85 -3.66 -12.34
N GLN A 194 -12.79 -2.47 -11.74
CA GLN A 194 -13.29 -1.24 -12.37
C GLN A 194 -12.42 -0.81 -13.55
N ASN A 195 -11.10 -0.84 -13.42
CA ASN A 195 -10.18 -0.49 -14.50
C ASN A 195 -10.34 -1.44 -15.70
N ALA A 196 -10.55 -2.72 -15.46
CA ALA A 196 -10.81 -3.69 -16.52
C ALA A 196 -12.10 -3.42 -17.30
N ALA A 197 -13.11 -2.82 -16.67
CA ALA A 197 -14.35 -2.46 -17.35
C ALA A 197 -14.14 -1.24 -18.27
N ILE A 198 -13.36 -0.25 -17.83
CA ILE A 198 -13.02 0.93 -18.63
C ILE A 198 -12.19 0.54 -19.86
N ASP A 199 -11.13 -0.28 -19.65
CA ASP A 199 -10.30 -0.78 -20.77
C ASP A 199 -11.12 -1.53 -21.83
N ALA A 200 -12.18 -2.25 -21.43
CA ALA A 200 -13.03 -3.01 -22.34
C ALA A 200 -14.00 -2.10 -23.13
N GLU A 201 -14.46 -1.02 -22.54
CA GLU A 201 -15.31 -0.03 -23.22
C GLU A 201 -14.52 0.77 -24.25
N ASP A 202 -13.29 1.21 -23.90
CA ASP A 202 -12.39 1.94 -24.81
C ASP A 202 -11.94 1.09 -26.01
N ALA A 203 -11.76 -0.21 -25.82
CA ALA A 203 -11.41 -1.15 -26.90
C ALA A 203 -12.58 -1.45 -27.86
N SER A 204 -13.81 -1.09 -27.49
CA SER A 204 -15.03 -1.35 -28.27
C SER A 204 -15.53 -0.12 -29.03
N SER A 205 -14.87 1.04 -28.85
CA SER A 205 -15.17 2.32 -29.50
C SER A 205 -14.19 2.63 -30.62
#